data_9790ba4894d13e050e8d8fda590016ed
#
_entry.id   9790ba4894d13e050e8d8fda590016ed
#
_cell.length_a   1.000
_cell.length_b   1.000
_cell.length_c   1.000
_cell.angle_alpha   90.00
_cell.angle_beta   90.00
_cell.angle_gamma   90.00
#
_symmetry.space_group_name_H-M   'P 1'
#
loop_
_entity.id
_entity.type
_entity.pdbx_description
1 polymer ?
#
loop_
_entity_poly.entity_id
_entity_poly.type
_entity_poly.pdbx_seq_one_letter_code
_entity_poly.pdbx_strand_id
1 'polypeptide(L)' 'MDTKEFREVSEEFQNADIDGKIKIYTTLEGLTQNQYKQLLKHFPIEHLDKLEDALM' A
#
# COMPACT_ATOMS: atom_id res chain seq x y z
N MET A 1 7.54 4.14 10.19
CA MET A 1 7.62 5.29 9.25
C MET A 1 6.97 6.49 9.90
N ASP A 2 7.57 7.65 9.84
CA ASP A 2 6.99 8.84 10.45
C ASP A 2 5.79 9.35 9.62
N THR A 3 5.03 10.28 10.21
CA THR A 3 3.79 10.76 9.60
C THR A 3 4.03 11.46 8.25
N LYS A 4 5.12 12.22 8.16
CA LYS A 4 5.41 12.96 6.94
C LYS A 4 5.79 12.03 5.79
N GLU A 5 6.68 11.09 6.05
CA GLU A 5 7.08 10.10 5.06
C GLU A 5 5.89 9.24 4.64
N PHE A 6 5.09 8.84 5.61
CA PHE A 6 3.92 8.03 5.32
C PHE A 6 2.92 8.77 4.44
N ARG A 7 2.75 10.08 4.67
CA ARG A 7 1.85 10.88 3.84
C ARG A 7 2.29 10.88 2.38
N GLU A 8 3.59 11.05 2.15
CA GLU A 8 4.14 11.03 0.80
C GLU A 8 3.93 9.67 0.12
N VAL A 9 4.22 8.61 0.84
CA VAL A 9 4.02 7.25 0.34
C VAL A 9 2.54 6.99 0.06
N SER A 10 1.66 7.44 0.94
CA SER A 10 0.23 7.27 0.77
C SER A 10 -0.28 7.96 -0.49
N GLU A 11 0.22 9.16 -0.78
CA GLU A 11 -0.14 9.87 -2.01
C GLU A 11 0.33 9.12 -3.25
N GLU A 12 1.56 8.63 -3.25
CA GLU A 12 2.07 7.82 -4.35
C GLU A 12 1.22 6.56 -4.55
N PHE A 13 0.88 5.91 -3.45
CA PHE A 13 0.06 4.72 -3.48
C PHE A 13 -1.32 5.01 -4.09
N GLN A 14 -1.96 6.09 -3.68
CA GLN A 14 -3.28 6.45 -4.21
C GLN A 14 -3.24 6.75 -5.71
N ASN A 15 -2.15 7.33 -6.18
CA ASN A 15 -2.01 7.72 -7.59
C ASN A 15 -1.49 6.60 -8.48
N ALA A 16 -1.01 5.50 -7.90
CA ALA A 16 -0.47 4.39 -8.66
C ALA A 16 -1.60 3.51 -9.22
N ASP A 17 -1.31 2.81 -10.30
CA ASP A 17 -2.22 1.80 -10.82
C ASP A 17 -2.19 0.55 -9.91
N ILE A 18 -2.96 -0.48 -10.28
CA ILE A 18 -3.06 -1.69 -9.46
C ILE A 18 -1.69 -2.34 -9.27
N ASP A 19 -0.95 -2.51 -10.33
CA ASP A 19 0.39 -3.12 -10.26
C ASP A 19 1.34 -2.26 -9.44
N GLY A 20 1.29 -0.94 -9.62
CA GLY A 20 2.08 -0.01 -8.85
C GLY A 20 1.75 -0.04 -7.36
N LYS A 21 0.46 -0.12 -7.02
CA LYS A 21 0.02 -0.24 -5.63
C LYS A 21 0.54 -1.51 -4.99
N ILE A 22 0.47 -2.62 -5.69
CA ILE A 22 0.98 -3.90 -5.20
C ILE A 22 2.48 -3.80 -4.97
N LYS A 23 3.20 -3.22 -5.91
CA LYS A 23 4.65 -3.05 -5.81
C LYS A 23 5.02 -2.20 -4.60
N ILE A 24 4.36 -1.07 -4.42
CA ILE A 24 4.61 -0.19 -3.27
C ILE A 24 4.34 -0.95 -1.97
N TYR A 25 3.20 -1.60 -1.86
CA TYR A 25 2.80 -2.30 -0.64
C TYR A 25 3.79 -3.40 -0.27
N THR A 26 4.27 -4.15 -1.25
CA THR A 26 5.16 -5.30 -0.99
C THR A 26 6.61 -4.91 -0.78
N THR A 27 7.02 -3.73 -1.24
CA THR A 27 8.42 -3.29 -1.11
C THR A 27 8.66 -2.32 0.05
N LEU A 28 7.61 -1.73 0.62
CA LEU A 28 7.75 -0.79 1.72
C LEU A 28 8.18 -1.51 3.00
N GLU A 29 9.07 -0.85 3.73
CA GLU A 29 9.55 -1.33 5.02
C GLU A 29 9.31 -0.24 6.07
N GLY A 30 9.26 -0.65 7.34
CA GLY A 30 9.14 0.30 8.44
C GLY A 30 7.74 0.83 8.71
N LEU A 31 6.72 0.23 8.08
CA LEU A 31 5.32 0.61 8.33
C LEU A 31 4.79 -0.08 9.57
N THR A 32 3.98 0.64 10.35
CA THR A 32 3.22 0.05 11.45
C THR A 32 2.00 -0.68 10.89
N GLN A 33 1.37 -1.52 11.73
CA GLN A 33 0.14 -2.21 11.32
C GLN A 33 -0.95 -1.22 10.93
N ASN A 34 -1.08 -0.12 11.68
CA ASN A 34 -2.07 0.91 11.37
C ASN A 34 -1.79 1.56 10.02
N GLN A 35 -0.53 1.79 9.70
CA GLN A 35 -0.15 2.39 8.43
C GLN A 35 -0.46 1.46 7.26
N TYR A 36 -0.18 0.16 7.40
CA TYR A 36 -0.58 -0.82 6.39
C TYR A 36 -2.10 -0.84 6.18
N LYS A 37 -2.86 -0.79 7.26
CA LYS A 37 -4.33 -0.75 7.17
C LYS A 37 -4.81 0.49 6.44
N GLN A 38 -4.17 1.64 6.67
CA GLN A 38 -4.53 2.87 5.98
C GLN A 38 -4.26 2.78 4.48
N LEU A 39 -3.14 2.17 4.09
CA LEU A 39 -2.86 1.95 2.67
C LEU A 39 -3.91 1.03 2.04
N LEU A 40 -4.30 -0.03 2.74
CA LEU A 40 -5.29 -0.97 2.23
C LEU A 40 -6.64 -0.32 1.98
N LYS A 41 -6.98 0.74 2.71
CA LYS A 41 -8.22 1.48 2.47
C LYS A 41 -8.24 2.14 1.09
N HIS A 42 -7.08 2.42 0.54
CA HIS A 42 -6.96 3.01 -0.79
C HIS A 42 -6.77 1.96 -1.89
N PHE A 43 -6.78 0.70 -1.53
CA PHE A 43 -6.64 -0.39 -2.47
C PHE A 43 -8.02 -0.91 -2.87
N PRO A 44 -8.30 -1.09 -4.17
CA PRO A 44 -9.61 -1.58 -4.61
C PRO A 44 -9.89 -2.98 -4.07
N ILE A 45 -11.03 -3.15 -3.43
CA ILE A 45 -11.45 -4.45 -2.88
C ILE A 45 -11.50 -5.51 -3.97
N GLU A 46 -11.89 -5.12 -5.18
CA GLU A 46 -11.99 -6.01 -6.33
C GLU A 46 -10.66 -6.69 -6.69
N HIS A 47 -9.54 -6.07 -6.31
CA HIS A 47 -8.21 -6.55 -6.67
C HIS A 47 -7.40 -7.03 -5.46
N LEU A 48 -8.05 -7.20 -4.30
CA LEU A 48 -7.35 -7.70 -3.10
C LEU A 48 -6.74 -9.07 -3.32
N ASP A 49 -7.35 -9.89 -4.16
CA ASP A 49 -6.80 -11.21 -4.49
C ASP A 49 -5.41 -11.11 -5.11
N LYS A 50 -5.20 -10.10 -5.96
CA LYS A 50 -3.89 -9.88 -6.57
C LYS A 50 -2.84 -9.50 -5.53
N LEU A 51 -3.23 -8.68 -4.56
CA LEU A 51 -2.34 -8.29 -3.49
C LEU A 51 -1.96 -9.49 -2.62
N GLU A 52 -2.92 -10.32 -2.28
CA GLU A 52 -2.69 -11.53 -1.50
C GLU A 52 -1.74 -12.48 -2.23
N ASP A 53 -1.93 -12.65 -3.53
CA ASP A 53 -1.04 -13.47 -4.35
C ASP A 53 0.39 -12.94 -4.33
N ALA A 54 0.56 -11.62 -4.37
CA ALA A 54 1.88 -11.00 -4.35
C ALA A 54 2.57 -11.14 -2.99
N LEU A 55 1.81 -11.30 -1.91
CA LEU A 55 2.34 -11.46 -0.56
C LEU A 55 2.68 -12.91 -0.22
N MET A 56 2.24 -13.84 -1.00
CA MET A 56 2.56 -15.27 -0.81
C MET A 56 3.85 -15.67 -1.59
#